data_4fd775e1a6af37313bf1e88d5968edb6
#
_entry.id   4fd775e1a6af37313bf1e88d5968edb6
#
_cell.length_a   1.000
_cell.length_b   1.000
_cell.length_c   1.000
_cell.angle_alpha   90.00
_cell.angle_beta   90.00
_cell.angle_gamma   90.00
#
_symmetry.space_group_name_H-M   'P 1'
#
loop_
_entity.id
_entity.type
_entity.pdbx_description
1 polymer ?
#
loop_
_entity_poly.entity_id
_entity_poly.type
_entity_poly.pdbx_seq_one_letter_code
_entity_poly.pdbx_strand_id
1 'polypeptide(L)'
;GKARPFAQQSPGRVIWENVKGFAIVVVLFLGFRAFIAEAYRIPSGSMIPTLLVGDWLFVNKMVYGPHVPFTASSLPGYSDPKKGDVVVFVSPYQADEAAIGNDPTPTLVKRLIGTGGDTLYMRHAVLFVNGVESDRPASAIDPVHQTAAQPDLPDPLFAWQSKYALLSSRFGAAPAQPSHDSWGPIVVPAGHFFMMGDNRYDSKDSRYWGFVPRENVRGRPMFVYFSYNADDSDRPLPWITDIRWSRLGHWIR
;
A
#
# COMPACT_ATOMS: atom_id res chain seq x y z
N GLY A 1 -8.74 -65.22 -16.72
CA GLY A 1 -9.12 -63.83 -16.78
C GLY A 1 -8.38 -63.14 -17.90
N LYS A 2 -9.05 -62.76 -18.99
CA LYS A 2 -8.44 -61.99 -20.08
C LYS A 2 -8.34 -60.54 -19.65
N ALA A 3 -7.11 -60.01 -19.54
CA ALA A 3 -6.86 -58.57 -19.32
C ALA A 3 -7.47 -57.79 -20.51
N ARG A 4 -8.34 -56.82 -20.24
CA ARG A 4 -8.85 -55.93 -21.27
C ARG A 4 -7.68 -55.07 -21.80
N PRO A 5 -7.47 -54.98 -23.13
CA PRO A 5 -6.42 -54.13 -23.68
C PRO A 5 -6.72 -52.66 -23.30
N PHE A 6 -5.71 -51.93 -22.85
CA PHE A 6 -5.79 -50.48 -22.66
C PHE A 6 -6.19 -49.86 -24.03
N ALA A 7 -7.37 -49.25 -24.04
CA ALA A 7 -7.85 -48.55 -25.24
C ALA A 7 -6.85 -47.43 -25.56
N GLN A 8 -6.11 -47.53 -26.65
CA GLN A 8 -5.25 -46.45 -27.16
C GLN A 8 -6.15 -45.25 -27.50
N GLN A 9 -6.00 -44.20 -26.74
CA GLN A 9 -6.70 -42.96 -27.02
C GLN A 9 -6.13 -42.37 -28.34
N SER A 10 -7.01 -41.86 -29.20
CA SER A 10 -6.56 -41.19 -30.43
C SER A 10 -5.72 -39.96 -30.07
N PRO A 11 -4.63 -39.65 -30.82
CA PRO A 11 -3.77 -38.50 -30.54
C PRO A 11 -4.54 -37.18 -30.40
N GLY A 12 -5.57 -36.98 -31.21
CA GLY A 12 -6.42 -35.79 -31.15
C GLY A 12 -7.20 -35.64 -29.83
N ARG A 13 -7.65 -36.76 -29.24
CA ARG A 13 -8.32 -36.75 -27.95
C ARG A 13 -7.36 -36.41 -26.83
N VAL A 14 -6.14 -36.94 -26.86
CA VAL A 14 -5.10 -36.62 -25.88
C VAL A 14 -4.74 -35.13 -25.92
N ILE A 15 -4.55 -34.58 -27.11
CA ILE A 15 -4.28 -33.14 -27.30
C ILE A 15 -5.44 -32.32 -26.76
N TRP A 16 -6.68 -32.66 -27.08
CA TRP A 16 -7.86 -31.93 -26.62
C TRP A 16 -8.01 -31.92 -25.07
N GLU A 17 -7.81 -33.06 -24.43
CA GLU A 17 -7.87 -33.14 -22.94
C GLU A 17 -6.74 -32.34 -22.29
N ASN A 18 -5.54 -32.32 -22.87
CA ASN A 18 -4.43 -31.51 -22.39
C ASN A 18 -4.73 -29.99 -22.54
N VAL A 19 -5.25 -29.55 -23.68
CA VAL A 19 -5.64 -28.15 -23.92
C VAL A 19 -6.73 -27.73 -22.96
N LYS A 20 -7.75 -28.57 -22.79
CA LYS A 20 -8.82 -28.30 -21.81
C LYS A 20 -8.29 -28.24 -20.38
N GLY A 21 -7.43 -29.18 -19.99
CA GLY A 21 -6.79 -29.17 -18.68
C GLY A 21 -5.97 -27.90 -18.45
N PHE A 22 -5.17 -27.50 -19.42
CA PHE A 22 -4.41 -26.25 -19.37
C PHE A 22 -5.33 -25.02 -19.28
N ALA A 23 -6.40 -24.95 -20.08
CA ALA A 23 -7.36 -23.85 -20.03
C ALA A 23 -8.03 -23.73 -18.64
N ILE A 24 -8.39 -24.85 -18.02
CA ILE A 24 -8.95 -24.87 -16.66
C ILE A 24 -7.94 -24.29 -15.65
N VAL A 25 -6.68 -24.72 -15.71
CA VAL A 25 -5.63 -24.22 -14.81
C VAL A 25 -5.43 -22.71 -14.98
N VAL A 26 -5.41 -22.22 -16.23
CA VAL A 26 -5.30 -20.78 -16.51
C VAL A 26 -6.49 -20.01 -15.93
N VAL A 27 -7.72 -20.49 -16.13
CA VAL A 27 -8.92 -19.83 -15.59
C VAL A 27 -8.90 -19.82 -14.07
N LEU A 28 -8.52 -20.93 -13.42
CA LEU A 28 -8.39 -21.00 -11.96
C LEU A 28 -7.31 -20.04 -11.43
N PHE A 29 -6.17 -19.99 -12.10
CA PHE A 29 -5.08 -19.07 -11.75
C PHE A 29 -5.49 -17.61 -11.89
N LEU A 30 -6.13 -17.24 -13.00
CA LEU A 30 -6.64 -15.89 -13.20
C LEU A 30 -7.72 -15.53 -12.18
N GLY A 31 -8.62 -16.45 -11.85
CA GLY A 31 -9.61 -16.27 -10.80
C GLY A 31 -8.97 -16.07 -9.42
N PHE A 32 -7.98 -16.89 -9.08
CA PHE A 32 -7.23 -16.74 -7.84
C PHE A 32 -6.56 -15.36 -7.75
N ARG A 33 -5.83 -14.96 -8.80
CA ARG A 33 -5.16 -13.66 -8.88
C ARG A 33 -6.16 -12.48 -8.84
N ALA A 34 -7.31 -12.62 -9.50
CA ALA A 34 -8.31 -11.55 -9.54
C ALA A 34 -8.95 -11.30 -8.18
N PHE A 35 -9.30 -12.36 -7.44
CA PHE A 35 -10.16 -12.27 -6.27
C PHE A 35 -9.48 -12.56 -4.94
N ILE A 36 -8.46 -13.39 -4.90
CA ILE A 36 -7.91 -13.88 -3.64
C ILE A 36 -6.63 -13.16 -3.27
N ALA A 37 -5.61 -13.23 -4.12
CA ALA A 37 -4.30 -12.70 -3.76
C ALA A 37 -3.50 -12.24 -4.97
N GLU A 38 -2.63 -11.26 -4.70
CA GLU A 38 -1.73 -10.69 -5.69
C GLU A 38 -0.35 -10.44 -5.09
N ALA A 39 0.67 -10.56 -5.96
CA ALA A 39 2.04 -10.28 -5.60
C ALA A 39 2.39 -8.83 -5.97
N TYR A 40 2.98 -8.09 -5.03
CA TYR A 40 3.48 -6.74 -5.25
C TYR A 40 4.94 -6.64 -4.87
N ARG A 41 5.71 -5.89 -5.66
CA ARG A 41 7.10 -5.53 -5.33
C ARG A 41 7.13 -4.13 -4.73
N ILE A 42 7.94 -3.92 -3.70
CA ILE A 42 8.19 -2.62 -3.09
C ILE A 42 9.31 -1.90 -3.86
N PRO A 43 8.99 -0.79 -4.55
CA PRO A 43 9.96 -0.08 -5.37
C PRO A 43 10.62 1.11 -4.64
N SER A 44 10.13 1.53 -3.47
CA SER A 44 10.58 2.74 -2.77
C SER A 44 10.67 2.56 -1.26
N GLY A 45 11.46 3.42 -0.62
CA GLY A 45 11.74 3.38 0.83
C GLY A 45 10.64 3.97 1.72
N SER A 46 9.50 4.38 1.17
CA SER A 46 8.47 5.12 1.93
C SER A 46 7.84 4.36 3.11
N MET A 47 8.03 3.04 3.19
CA MET A 47 7.55 2.19 4.28
C MET A 47 8.66 1.59 5.14
N ILE A 48 9.90 2.06 5.02
CA ILE A 48 11.02 1.67 5.89
C ILE A 48 10.70 2.10 7.33
N PRO A 49 10.98 1.24 8.35
CA PRO A 49 11.64 -0.06 8.27
C PRO A 49 10.68 -1.25 8.08
N THR A 50 9.37 -1.02 8.05
CA THR A 50 8.36 -2.08 7.94
C THR A 50 8.52 -2.88 6.65
N LEU A 51 8.66 -2.17 5.53
CA LEU A 51 8.92 -2.74 4.22
C LEU A 51 10.16 -2.11 3.61
N LEU A 52 11.00 -2.95 3.01
CA LEU A 52 12.25 -2.53 2.38
C LEU A 52 12.12 -2.57 0.85
N VAL A 53 12.89 -1.72 0.17
CA VAL A 53 12.99 -1.79 -1.29
C VAL A 53 13.50 -3.16 -1.71
N GLY A 54 12.82 -3.79 -2.68
CA GLY A 54 13.11 -5.17 -3.09
C GLY A 54 12.34 -6.25 -2.33
N ASP A 55 11.48 -5.90 -1.37
CA ASP A 55 10.50 -6.83 -0.78
C ASP A 55 9.40 -7.16 -1.80
N TRP A 56 9.02 -8.43 -1.85
CA TRP A 56 7.87 -8.92 -2.59
C TRP A 56 6.81 -9.40 -1.61
N LEU A 57 5.62 -8.80 -1.72
CA LEU A 57 4.53 -8.97 -0.77
C LEU A 57 3.46 -9.88 -1.35
N PHE A 58 2.91 -10.73 -0.49
CA PHE A 58 1.66 -11.43 -0.76
C PHE A 58 0.50 -10.63 -0.16
N VAL A 59 -0.41 -10.16 -1.01
CA VAL A 59 -1.51 -9.28 -0.63
C VAL A 59 -2.83 -10.03 -0.72
N ASN A 60 -3.57 -10.09 0.39
CA ASN A 60 -4.91 -10.67 0.46
C ASN A 60 -5.96 -9.61 0.10
N LYS A 61 -6.67 -9.84 -1.00
CA LYS A 61 -7.75 -8.96 -1.49
C LYS A 61 -9.07 -9.19 -0.77
N MET A 62 -9.32 -10.42 -0.32
CA MET A 62 -10.60 -10.80 0.29
C MET A 62 -10.85 -10.11 1.62
N VAL A 63 -9.79 -9.65 2.31
CA VAL A 63 -9.94 -8.94 3.60
C VAL A 63 -10.88 -7.76 3.47
N TYR A 64 -10.60 -6.90 2.48
CA TYR A 64 -11.33 -5.63 2.29
C TYR A 64 -12.34 -5.66 1.14
N GLY A 65 -12.48 -6.81 0.47
CA GLY A 65 -13.35 -7.02 -0.67
C GLY A 65 -12.63 -6.86 -2.02
N PRO A 66 -12.51 -7.95 -2.79
CA PRO A 66 -11.85 -7.92 -4.08
C PRO A 66 -12.66 -7.12 -5.10
N HIS A 67 -11.97 -6.38 -5.96
CA HIS A 67 -12.60 -5.69 -7.09
C HIS A 67 -12.93 -6.70 -8.19
N VAL A 68 -14.11 -6.56 -8.75
CA VAL A 68 -14.52 -7.36 -9.91
C VAL A 68 -13.82 -6.81 -11.15
N PRO A 69 -13.02 -7.63 -11.87
CA PRO A 69 -12.30 -7.18 -13.06
C PRO A 69 -13.23 -6.49 -14.06
N PHE A 70 -12.73 -5.42 -14.69
CA PHE A 70 -13.43 -4.64 -15.71
C PHE A 70 -14.71 -3.92 -15.24
N THR A 71 -14.94 -3.81 -13.93
CA THR A 71 -16.07 -3.08 -13.35
C THR A 71 -15.61 -2.12 -12.26
N ALA A 72 -16.46 -1.16 -11.89
CA ALA A 72 -16.24 -0.32 -10.72
C ALA A 72 -16.71 -0.97 -9.39
N SER A 73 -17.21 -2.20 -9.45
CA SER A 73 -17.80 -2.88 -8.30
C SER A 73 -16.76 -3.70 -7.53
N SER A 74 -16.94 -3.81 -6.23
CA SER A 74 -16.20 -4.73 -5.36
C SER A 74 -17.15 -5.68 -4.66
N LEU A 75 -16.67 -6.90 -4.40
CA LEU A 75 -17.38 -7.85 -3.54
C LEU A 75 -17.20 -7.45 -2.07
N PRO A 76 -18.08 -7.86 -1.17
CA PRO A 76 -17.90 -7.60 0.25
C PRO A 76 -16.65 -8.30 0.78
N GLY A 77 -15.89 -7.58 1.61
CA GLY A 77 -14.79 -8.14 2.39
C GLY A 77 -15.29 -8.71 3.71
N TYR A 78 -14.43 -9.44 4.41
CA TYR A 78 -14.76 -9.94 5.76
C TYR A 78 -14.29 -9.02 6.89
N SER A 79 -13.59 -7.93 6.57
CA SER A 79 -13.16 -6.89 7.51
C SER A 79 -13.07 -5.54 6.81
N ASP A 80 -13.19 -4.46 7.58
CA ASP A 80 -12.85 -3.12 7.12
C ASP A 80 -11.43 -2.72 7.53
N PRO A 81 -10.77 -1.83 6.75
CA PRO A 81 -9.48 -1.28 7.11
C PRO A 81 -9.54 -0.55 8.46
N LYS A 82 -8.57 -0.81 9.33
CA LYS A 82 -8.47 -0.23 10.67
C LYS A 82 -7.21 0.61 10.82
N LYS A 83 -7.24 1.57 11.74
CA LYS A 83 -6.04 2.35 12.10
C LYS A 83 -4.90 1.41 12.49
N GLY A 84 -3.72 1.69 11.96
CA GLY A 84 -2.53 0.86 12.10
C GLY A 84 -2.35 -0.20 11.01
N ASP A 85 -3.39 -0.56 10.23
CA ASP A 85 -3.22 -1.51 9.13
C ASP A 85 -2.30 -0.93 8.04
N VAL A 86 -1.42 -1.78 7.52
CA VAL A 86 -0.74 -1.52 6.25
C VAL A 86 -1.69 -1.91 5.13
N VAL A 87 -1.91 -1.02 4.16
CA VAL A 87 -2.95 -1.16 3.13
C VAL A 87 -2.37 -0.92 1.75
N VAL A 88 -2.75 -1.78 0.79
CA VAL A 88 -2.53 -1.56 -0.65
C VAL A 88 -3.75 -0.87 -1.23
N PHE A 89 -3.54 0.22 -1.95
CA PHE A 89 -4.61 1.02 -2.55
C PHE A 89 -4.14 1.74 -3.81
N VAL A 90 -5.08 2.17 -4.63
CA VAL A 90 -4.82 3.10 -5.75
C VAL A 90 -4.84 4.52 -5.19
N SER A 91 -3.81 5.31 -5.45
CA SER A 91 -3.77 6.68 -4.93
C SER A 91 -4.87 7.55 -5.55
N PRO A 92 -5.32 8.59 -4.86
CA PRO A 92 -6.04 9.68 -5.51
C PRO A 92 -5.22 10.28 -6.65
N TYR A 93 -5.89 11.00 -7.54
CA TYR A 93 -5.22 11.65 -8.67
C TYR A 93 -4.17 12.66 -8.19
N GLN A 94 -2.96 12.51 -8.69
CA GLN A 94 -1.80 13.34 -8.38
C GLN A 94 -1.46 14.21 -9.60
N ALA A 95 -1.86 15.48 -9.56
CA ALA A 95 -1.71 16.38 -10.70
C ALA A 95 -0.24 16.69 -11.04
N ASP A 96 0.62 16.70 -10.03
CA ASP A 96 2.06 16.91 -10.18
C ASP A 96 2.73 15.73 -10.89
N GLU A 97 2.32 14.49 -10.59
CA GLU A 97 2.82 13.31 -11.32
C GLU A 97 2.34 13.31 -12.78
N ALA A 98 1.07 13.64 -13.01
CA ALA A 98 0.54 13.76 -14.37
C ALA A 98 1.29 14.82 -15.19
N ALA A 99 1.67 15.94 -14.57
CA ALA A 99 2.37 17.05 -15.23
C ALA A 99 3.76 16.65 -15.76
N ILE A 100 4.40 15.65 -15.15
CA ILE A 100 5.72 15.13 -15.56
C ILE A 100 5.63 13.80 -16.34
N GLY A 101 4.40 13.37 -16.69
CA GLY A 101 4.15 12.17 -17.51
C GLY A 101 4.18 10.85 -16.75
N ASN A 102 4.17 10.88 -15.42
CA ASN A 102 4.06 9.69 -14.59
C ASN A 102 2.59 9.22 -14.46
N ASP A 103 2.39 7.99 -13.95
CA ASP A 103 1.06 7.52 -13.57
C ASP A 103 0.50 8.40 -12.44
N PRO A 104 -0.61 9.13 -12.68
CA PRO A 104 -1.20 10.00 -11.65
C PRO A 104 -1.97 9.24 -10.57
N THR A 105 -2.19 7.94 -10.74
CA THR A 105 -2.95 7.09 -9.82
C THR A 105 -2.23 5.77 -9.51
N PRO A 106 -0.95 5.80 -9.09
CA PRO A 106 -0.20 4.59 -8.86
C PRO A 106 -0.80 3.74 -7.72
N THR A 107 -0.58 2.43 -7.80
CA THR A 107 -0.87 1.55 -6.67
C THR A 107 0.22 1.71 -5.61
N LEU A 108 -0.19 2.08 -4.41
CA LEU A 108 0.69 2.39 -3.28
C LEU A 108 0.44 1.45 -2.09
N VAL A 109 1.45 1.37 -1.23
CA VAL A 109 1.36 0.73 0.09
C VAL A 109 1.67 1.79 1.13
N LYS A 110 0.76 2.01 2.09
CA LYS A 110 0.92 2.96 3.20
C LYS A 110 0.24 2.41 4.44
N ARG A 111 0.48 3.07 5.57
CA ARG A 111 -0.22 2.79 6.83
C ARG A 111 -1.46 3.65 6.96
N LEU A 112 -2.57 3.05 7.37
CA LEU A 112 -3.81 3.75 7.67
C LEU A 112 -3.69 4.45 9.02
N ILE A 113 -3.78 5.76 9.01
CA ILE A 113 -3.64 6.63 10.20
C ILE A 113 -4.99 7.08 10.73
N GLY A 114 -5.91 7.44 9.83
CA GLY A 114 -7.24 7.95 10.22
C GLY A 114 -8.34 7.42 9.32
N THR A 115 -9.50 7.24 9.93
CA THR A 115 -10.76 6.82 9.29
C THR A 115 -11.79 7.94 9.34
N GLY A 116 -12.87 7.82 8.59
CA GLY A 116 -13.93 8.82 8.55
C GLY A 116 -14.39 9.28 9.95
N GLY A 117 -14.36 10.59 10.19
CA GLY A 117 -14.69 11.22 11.46
C GLY A 117 -13.49 11.48 12.38
N ASP A 118 -12.33 10.87 12.14
CA ASP A 118 -11.12 11.16 12.92
C ASP A 118 -10.61 12.58 12.65
N THR A 119 -10.16 13.24 13.70
CA THR A 119 -9.45 14.52 13.62
C THR A 119 -7.95 14.27 13.72
N LEU A 120 -7.22 14.71 12.71
CA LEU A 120 -5.78 14.50 12.59
C LEU A 120 -5.03 15.82 12.59
N TYR A 121 -3.92 15.87 13.30
CA TYR A 121 -2.98 16.97 13.23
C TYR A 121 -1.58 16.54 13.62
N MET A 122 -0.59 17.28 13.16
CA MET A 122 0.81 17.12 13.55
C MET A 122 1.33 18.41 14.15
N ARG A 123 2.14 18.30 15.19
CA ARG A 123 2.84 19.41 15.84
C ARG A 123 4.25 18.97 16.17
N HIS A 124 5.24 19.68 15.63
CA HIS A 124 6.66 19.38 15.85
C HIS A 124 6.98 17.90 15.59
N ALA A 125 6.54 17.39 14.42
CA ALA A 125 6.70 15.99 13.99
C ALA A 125 5.99 14.94 14.89
N VAL A 126 5.17 15.35 15.85
CA VAL A 126 4.33 14.45 16.66
C VAL A 126 2.93 14.41 16.08
N LEU A 127 2.48 13.22 15.69
CA LEU A 127 1.15 12.99 15.14
C LEU A 127 0.12 12.77 16.25
N PHE A 128 -1.03 13.41 16.12
CA PHE A 128 -2.17 13.26 17.02
C PHE A 128 -3.40 12.79 16.24
N VAL A 129 -4.12 11.84 16.83
CA VAL A 129 -5.41 11.34 16.35
C VAL A 129 -6.44 11.56 17.45
N ASN A 130 -7.47 12.37 17.18
CA ASN A 130 -8.51 12.72 18.15
C ASN A 130 -7.98 13.33 19.47
N GLY A 131 -6.83 13.99 19.41
CA GLY A 131 -6.18 14.59 20.56
C GLY A 131 -5.26 13.66 21.35
N VAL A 132 -5.14 12.41 20.94
CA VAL A 132 -4.22 11.44 21.54
C VAL A 132 -2.98 11.33 20.65
N GLU A 133 -1.80 11.39 21.26
CA GLU A 133 -0.55 11.17 20.58
C GLU A 133 -0.55 9.76 19.97
N SER A 134 -0.34 9.68 18.68
CA SER A 134 -0.21 8.40 17.97
C SER A 134 1.21 7.88 18.16
N ASP A 135 1.33 6.56 18.36
CA ASP A 135 2.64 5.92 18.46
C ASP A 135 3.53 6.36 17.31
N ARG A 136 4.74 6.78 17.64
CA ARG A 136 5.73 7.12 16.62
C ARG A 136 6.08 5.84 15.87
N PRO A 137 5.97 5.80 14.56
CA PRO A 137 6.55 4.68 13.83
C PRO A 137 8.05 4.64 14.12
N ALA A 138 8.57 3.44 14.27
CA ALA A 138 10.00 3.20 14.52
C ALA A 138 10.91 3.87 13.46
N SER A 139 10.37 4.14 12.27
CA SER A 139 11.02 4.83 11.15
C SER A 139 11.34 6.31 11.38
N ALA A 140 10.74 6.95 12.39
CA ALA A 140 11.23 8.29 12.77
C ALA A 140 12.73 8.25 13.18
N ILE A 141 13.33 7.07 13.21
CA ILE A 141 14.69 6.82 13.66
C ILE A 141 15.34 5.74 12.77
N ASP A 142 15.34 5.93 11.46
CA ASP A 142 16.29 5.18 10.63
C ASP A 142 17.60 5.97 10.56
N PRO A 143 18.65 5.58 11.31
CA PRO A 143 19.93 6.31 11.32
C PRO A 143 20.67 6.23 9.98
N VAL A 144 20.28 5.31 9.09
CA VAL A 144 20.95 5.14 7.79
C VAL A 144 20.32 6.04 6.71
N HIS A 145 19.03 6.33 6.81
CA HIS A 145 18.27 7.16 5.87
C HIS A 145 17.77 8.46 6.51
N GLN A 146 18.33 8.86 7.66
CA GLN A 146 18.11 10.19 8.18
C GLN A 146 18.68 11.20 7.17
N THR A 147 17.83 11.61 6.27
CA THR A 147 17.98 12.93 5.67
C THR A 147 18.18 13.88 6.83
N ALA A 148 19.31 14.57 6.88
CA ALA A 148 19.63 15.55 7.92
C ALA A 148 18.38 16.37 8.17
N ALA A 149 18.04 16.61 9.45
CA ALA A 149 16.82 17.31 9.85
C ALA A 149 16.59 18.50 8.91
N GLN A 150 15.67 18.30 7.96
CA GLN A 150 15.33 19.36 7.02
C GLN A 150 14.60 20.42 7.81
N PRO A 151 14.86 21.72 7.60
CA PRO A 151 14.09 22.76 8.26
C PRO A 151 12.61 22.53 7.95
N ASP A 152 11.76 22.64 8.98
CA ASP A 152 10.30 22.53 8.87
C ASP A 152 9.74 23.74 8.11
N LEU A 153 9.86 23.68 6.77
CA LEU A 153 9.41 24.75 5.88
C LEU A 153 7.99 24.46 5.38
N PRO A 154 7.20 25.52 5.18
CA PRO A 154 5.89 25.38 4.55
C PRO A 154 5.97 24.71 3.18
N ASP A 155 5.06 23.77 2.92
CA ASP A 155 4.98 23.09 1.65
C ASP A 155 3.69 23.50 0.92
N PRO A 156 3.80 24.15 -0.26
CA PRO A 156 2.63 24.54 -1.06
C PRO A 156 1.70 23.37 -1.43
N LEU A 157 2.23 22.16 -1.54
CA LEU A 157 1.44 20.97 -1.83
C LEU A 157 0.48 20.60 -0.69
N PHE A 158 0.67 21.15 0.51
CA PHE A 158 -0.25 20.96 1.65
C PHE A 158 -1.40 21.96 1.68
N ALA A 159 -1.47 22.90 0.74
CA ALA A 159 -2.50 23.95 0.70
C ALA A 159 -3.94 23.39 0.64
N TRP A 160 -4.15 22.18 0.09
CA TRP A 160 -5.44 21.50 0.06
C TRP A 160 -6.04 21.31 1.45
N GLN A 161 -5.20 21.21 2.48
CA GLN A 161 -5.63 20.98 3.88
C GLN A 161 -6.49 22.12 4.41
N SER A 162 -6.30 23.35 3.93
CA SER A 162 -7.10 24.51 4.33
C SER A 162 -8.61 24.32 4.12
N LYS A 163 -8.98 23.56 3.09
CA LYS A 163 -10.38 23.22 2.78
C LYS A 163 -11.03 22.33 3.86
N TYR A 164 -10.24 21.54 4.57
CA TYR A 164 -10.69 20.58 5.57
C TYR A 164 -10.25 20.95 6.98
N ALA A 165 -9.58 22.10 7.14
CA ALA A 165 -9.06 22.56 8.41
C ALA A 165 -10.19 23.01 9.32
N LEU A 166 -10.11 22.63 10.59
CA LEU A 166 -10.97 23.16 11.63
C LEU A 166 -10.46 24.55 12.00
N LEU A 167 -11.24 25.58 11.67
CA LEU A 167 -10.89 26.99 11.95
C LEU A 167 -10.82 27.30 13.45
N SER A 168 -11.60 26.57 14.24
CA SER A 168 -11.58 26.66 15.70
C SER A 168 -11.81 25.26 16.25
N SER A 169 -10.85 24.73 16.97
CA SER A 169 -10.98 23.42 17.58
C SER A 169 -10.30 23.38 18.94
N ARG A 170 -10.75 22.45 19.81
CA ARG A 170 -10.08 22.14 21.08
C ARG A 170 -8.64 21.65 20.89
N PHE A 171 -8.22 21.35 19.66
CA PHE A 171 -6.88 20.87 19.32
C PHE A 171 -5.96 22.00 18.82
N GLY A 172 -6.38 23.25 18.95
CA GLY A 172 -5.66 24.43 18.47
C GLY A 172 -6.06 24.85 17.06
N ALA A 173 -5.53 25.98 16.62
CA ALA A 173 -5.74 26.47 15.26
C ALA A 173 -4.84 25.75 14.26
N ALA A 174 -5.32 25.61 13.02
CA ALA A 174 -4.48 25.17 11.94
C ALA A 174 -3.39 26.21 11.65
N PRO A 175 -2.14 25.80 11.32
CA PRO A 175 -1.13 26.75 10.89
C PRO A 175 -1.55 27.42 9.57
N ALA A 176 -1.24 28.69 9.42
CA ALA A 176 -1.56 29.46 8.21
C ALA A 176 -0.87 28.87 6.97
N GLN A 177 0.29 28.30 7.17
CA GLN A 177 1.08 27.61 6.15
C GLN A 177 1.48 26.24 6.73
N PRO A 178 0.81 25.16 6.30
CA PRO A 178 1.17 23.80 6.74
C PRO A 178 2.56 23.42 6.26
N SER A 179 3.29 22.74 7.13
CA SER A 179 4.60 22.18 6.85
C SER A 179 4.58 20.66 7.04
N HIS A 180 5.71 20.02 6.76
CA HIS A 180 5.85 18.57 6.95
C HIS A 180 5.60 18.14 8.41
N ASP A 181 6.08 18.93 9.37
CA ASP A 181 6.06 18.62 10.79
C ASP A 181 4.92 19.32 11.56
N SER A 182 4.21 20.26 10.89
CA SER A 182 3.14 21.04 11.53
C SER A 182 1.99 21.30 10.55
N TRP A 183 0.89 20.56 10.71
CA TRP A 183 -0.31 20.65 9.87
C TRP A 183 -1.59 20.27 10.63
N GLY A 184 -2.76 20.52 10.03
CA GLY A 184 -4.07 20.26 10.63
C GLY A 184 -4.37 21.22 11.81
N PRO A 185 -5.47 21.01 12.55
CA PRO A 185 -6.33 19.84 12.54
C PRO A 185 -7.24 19.77 11.31
N ILE A 186 -7.35 18.58 10.73
CA ILE A 186 -8.23 18.25 9.62
C ILE A 186 -9.14 17.07 10.02
N VAL A 187 -10.36 17.03 9.50
CA VAL A 187 -11.27 15.90 9.73
C VAL A 187 -11.31 15.02 8.49
N VAL A 188 -11.12 13.72 8.70
CA VAL A 188 -11.25 12.73 7.64
C VAL A 188 -12.72 12.60 7.23
N PRO A 189 -13.09 12.80 5.97
CA PRO A 189 -14.47 12.65 5.51
C PRO A 189 -14.97 11.21 5.66
N ALA A 190 -16.29 11.04 5.84
CA ALA A 190 -16.90 9.72 5.86
C ALA A 190 -16.56 8.94 4.57
N GLY A 191 -16.30 7.65 4.70
CA GLY A 191 -15.93 6.78 3.56
C GLY A 191 -14.52 7.00 3.02
N HIS A 192 -13.69 7.79 3.71
CA HIS A 192 -12.30 8.07 3.31
C HIS A 192 -11.31 7.66 4.40
N PHE A 193 -10.06 7.55 3.99
CA PHE A 193 -8.93 7.20 4.84
C PHE A 193 -7.81 8.23 4.68
N PHE A 194 -7.00 8.38 5.74
CA PHE A 194 -5.76 9.13 5.71
C PHE A 194 -4.59 8.16 5.85
N MET A 195 -3.74 8.13 4.85
CA MET A 195 -2.64 7.18 4.74
C MET A 195 -1.30 7.89 4.87
N MET A 196 -0.37 7.33 5.65
CA MET A 196 1.00 7.84 5.73
C MET A 196 2.02 6.72 5.55
N GLY A 197 3.17 7.07 4.99
CA GLY A 197 4.31 6.16 4.98
C GLY A 197 4.92 6.01 6.38
N ASP A 198 5.48 4.84 6.67
CA ASP A 198 6.21 4.64 7.93
C ASP A 198 7.51 5.46 7.93
N ASN A 199 8.16 5.60 6.78
CA ASN A 199 9.25 6.56 6.58
C ASN A 199 8.69 7.97 6.37
N ARG A 200 8.43 8.68 7.46
CA ARG A 200 7.71 9.96 7.49
C ARG A 200 8.36 11.05 6.66
N TYR A 201 9.69 11.07 6.59
CA TYR A 201 10.46 12.10 5.89
C TYR A 201 10.74 11.76 4.43
N ASP A 202 10.54 10.50 4.03
CA ASP A 202 10.70 10.03 2.65
C ASP A 202 9.44 9.34 2.14
N SER A 203 8.30 10.01 2.30
CA SER A 203 7.00 9.47 1.86
C SER A 203 6.13 10.56 1.27
N LYS A 204 5.79 10.42 -0.01
CA LYS A 204 4.66 11.13 -0.61
C LYS A 204 3.39 10.37 -0.27
N ASP A 205 2.51 10.96 0.56
CA ASP A 205 1.34 10.31 1.13
C ASP A 205 0.15 11.27 1.28
N SER A 206 -0.83 10.96 2.13
CA SER A 206 -2.03 11.79 2.28
C SER A 206 -1.76 13.24 2.69
N ARG A 207 -0.60 13.55 3.22
CA ARG A 207 -0.20 14.95 3.49
C ARG A 207 -0.15 15.77 2.19
N TYR A 208 0.20 15.12 1.07
CA TYR A 208 0.35 15.72 -0.25
C TYR A 208 -0.92 15.64 -1.10
N TRP A 209 -1.51 14.46 -1.27
CA TRP A 209 -2.61 14.22 -2.20
C TRP A 209 -3.98 14.04 -1.53
N GLY A 210 -4.06 14.12 -0.20
CA GLY A 210 -5.34 14.14 0.52
C GLY A 210 -5.89 12.77 0.91
N PHE A 211 -7.20 12.67 0.96
CA PHE A 211 -7.90 11.49 1.47
C PHE A 211 -8.06 10.41 0.40
N VAL A 212 -7.94 9.16 0.81
CA VAL A 212 -8.13 7.97 -0.03
C VAL A 212 -9.57 7.49 0.10
N PRO A 213 -10.36 7.46 -0.97
CA PRO A 213 -11.70 6.87 -0.95
C PRO A 213 -11.65 5.37 -0.62
N ARG A 214 -12.69 4.86 0.05
CA ARG A 214 -12.80 3.44 0.43
C ARG A 214 -12.70 2.49 -0.77
N GLU A 215 -13.26 2.87 -1.91
CA GLU A 215 -13.24 2.12 -3.17
C GLU A 215 -11.84 1.98 -3.78
N ASN A 216 -10.88 2.81 -3.38
CA ASN A 216 -9.51 2.71 -3.84
C ASN A 216 -8.70 1.61 -3.14
N VAL A 217 -9.19 1.08 -2.02
CA VAL A 217 -8.51 0.02 -1.26
C VAL A 217 -8.51 -1.28 -2.05
N ARG A 218 -7.34 -1.93 -2.14
CA ARG A 218 -7.14 -3.16 -2.94
C ARG A 218 -6.93 -4.41 -2.08
N GLY A 219 -6.30 -4.28 -0.92
CA GLY A 219 -6.06 -5.43 -0.05
C GLY A 219 -5.10 -5.14 1.10
N ARG A 220 -4.87 -6.17 1.90
CA ARG A 220 -3.94 -6.13 3.04
C ARG A 220 -2.71 -6.97 2.72
N PRO A 221 -1.50 -6.41 2.75
CA PRO A 221 -0.29 -7.20 2.67
C PRO A 221 -0.18 -8.08 3.92
N MET A 222 0.20 -9.34 3.72
CA MET A 222 0.26 -10.33 4.79
C MET A 222 1.70 -10.60 5.21
N PHE A 223 2.53 -11.00 4.26
CA PHE A 223 3.93 -11.37 4.51
C PHE A 223 4.81 -11.12 3.30
N VAL A 224 6.09 -11.01 3.55
CA VAL A 224 7.14 -10.96 2.53
C VAL A 224 7.48 -12.39 2.11
N TYR A 225 7.27 -12.75 0.84
CA TYR A 225 7.60 -14.10 0.36
C TYR A 225 8.95 -14.15 -0.35
N PHE A 226 9.48 -13.00 -0.77
CA PHE A 226 10.82 -12.86 -1.35
C PHE A 226 11.36 -11.47 -1.06
N SER A 227 12.69 -11.35 -0.85
CA SER A 227 13.35 -10.07 -0.61
C SER A 227 14.81 -10.13 -1.06
N TYR A 228 15.26 -9.08 -1.70
CA TYR A 228 16.66 -8.92 -2.08
C TYR A 228 17.09 -7.47 -1.94
N ASN A 229 18.39 -7.22 -1.81
CA ASN A 229 18.93 -5.88 -1.77
C ASN A 229 18.91 -5.26 -3.18
N ALA A 230 17.92 -4.37 -3.40
CA ALA A 230 17.68 -3.81 -4.73
C ALA A 230 18.47 -2.52 -4.99
N ASP A 231 18.76 -1.73 -3.96
CA ASP A 231 19.31 -0.39 -4.09
C ASP A 231 20.80 -0.33 -3.78
N ASP A 232 21.27 -1.10 -2.79
CA ASP A 232 22.63 -0.95 -2.24
C ASP A 232 23.54 -2.15 -2.58
N SER A 233 23.15 -3.00 -3.53
CA SER A 233 23.94 -4.18 -3.85
C SER A 233 24.96 -3.91 -4.95
N ASP A 234 26.22 -4.05 -4.64
CA ASP A 234 27.32 -4.07 -5.63
C ASP A 234 27.47 -5.41 -6.36
N ARG A 235 26.63 -6.41 -6.04
CA ARG A 235 26.69 -7.75 -6.60
C ARG A 235 25.97 -7.84 -7.94
N PRO A 236 26.50 -8.59 -8.92
CA PRO A 236 25.76 -8.85 -10.16
C PRO A 236 24.53 -9.69 -9.87
N LEU A 237 23.40 -9.36 -10.50
CA LEU A 237 22.10 -10.08 -10.34
C LEU A 237 21.65 -10.16 -8.87
N PRO A 238 21.46 -9.03 -8.18
CA PRO A 238 21.19 -9.00 -6.73
C PRO A 238 19.97 -9.83 -6.33
N TRP A 239 19.01 -10.02 -7.20
CA TRP A 239 17.85 -10.88 -6.98
C TRP A 239 18.18 -12.38 -6.85
N ILE A 240 19.43 -12.80 -7.17
CA ILE A 240 19.96 -14.16 -6.91
C ILE A 240 21.03 -14.13 -5.84
N THR A 241 21.93 -13.14 -5.91
CA THR A 241 23.21 -13.14 -5.17
C THR A 241 23.13 -12.38 -3.85
N ASP A 242 22.09 -11.55 -3.66
CA ASP A 242 21.93 -10.72 -2.46
C ASP A 242 20.51 -10.81 -1.88
N ILE A 243 20.08 -12.04 -1.61
CA ILE A 243 18.76 -12.34 -1.03
C ILE A 243 18.80 -12.06 0.47
N ARG A 244 17.80 -11.32 0.96
CA ARG A 244 17.60 -11.05 2.39
C ARG A 244 16.81 -12.19 3.02
N TRP A 245 17.47 -13.30 3.35
CA TRP A 245 16.86 -14.52 3.89
C TRP A 245 16.07 -14.31 5.18
N SER A 246 16.50 -13.37 6.03
CA SER A 246 15.81 -13.04 7.29
C SER A 246 14.44 -12.40 7.10
N ARG A 247 14.13 -11.92 5.90
CA ARG A 247 12.83 -11.30 5.59
C ARG A 247 11.80 -12.28 5.02
N LEU A 248 12.22 -13.48 4.64
CA LEU A 248 11.31 -14.50 4.12
C LEU A 248 10.33 -14.94 5.22
N GLY A 249 9.03 -14.86 4.91
CA GLY A 249 7.98 -15.16 5.88
C GLY A 249 7.72 -14.04 6.90
N HIS A 250 8.36 -12.87 6.78
CA HIS A 250 8.13 -11.74 7.68
C HIS A 250 6.69 -11.25 7.57
N TRP A 251 5.94 -11.32 8.68
CA TRP A 251 4.56 -10.84 8.77
C TRP A 251 4.51 -9.33 8.87
N ILE A 252 3.61 -8.72 8.08
CA ILE A 252 3.41 -7.28 8.02
C ILE A 252 2.32 -6.89 9.02
N ARG A 253 2.70 -6.01 9.96
CA ARG A 253 1.83 -5.53 11.04
C ARG A 253 1.74 -4.02 11.03
#